data_fe4ea39968a4c3d95c73fe5173cb4223
#
_entry.id   fe4ea39968a4c3d95c73fe5173cb4223
#
_cell.length_a   1.000
_cell.length_b   1.000
_cell.length_c   1.000
_cell.angle_alpha   90.00
_cell.angle_beta   90.00
_cell.angle_gamma   90.00
#
_symmetry.space_group_name_H-M   'P 1'
#
loop_
_entity.id
_entity.type
_entity.pdbx_description
1 polymer ?
#
loop_
_entity_poly.entity_id
_entity_poly.type
_entity_poly.pdbx_seq_one_letter_code
_entity_poly.pdbx_strand_id
1 'polypeptide(L)'
;KQHVAEQETLGEAMNKTELFFERNGRTMSYVFLGLLVLAALVFGYRSLILQPRATKAAEMIAEAQNRFEGENPDFETALLGDDNAAGFLDVIEKYGSTPSGNLAKHYAGICYLRTGDLENAAKYLAKFSQLKGIPGELINAQNYGLQGDIAVEQQDYARAVKFYEKAVKAADNNLTAPMYLRKAGLAEQAQGN
;
A
#
# COMPACT_ATOMS: atom_id res chain seq x y z
N LYS A 1 -41.76 -33.07 23.76
CA LYS A 1 -41.32 -33.93 22.60
C LYS A 1 -40.21 -33.29 21.76
N GLN A 2 -40.19 -31.97 21.58
CA GLN A 2 -39.12 -31.27 20.84
C GLN A 2 -37.76 -31.29 21.57
N HIS A 3 -37.71 -31.07 22.88
CA HIS A 3 -36.50 -31.12 23.69
C HIS A 3 -35.80 -32.48 23.73
N VAL A 4 -36.57 -33.58 23.64
CA VAL A 4 -36.01 -34.95 23.63
C VAL A 4 -35.37 -35.24 22.26
N ALA A 5 -35.99 -34.80 21.17
CA ALA A 5 -35.44 -34.97 19.82
C ALA A 5 -34.16 -34.16 19.61
N GLU A 6 -34.04 -32.96 20.20
CA GLU A 6 -32.80 -32.14 20.16
C GLU A 6 -31.66 -32.78 20.96
N GLN A 7 -31.94 -33.39 22.10
CA GLN A 7 -30.92 -34.10 22.88
C GLN A 7 -30.44 -35.39 22.20
N GLU A 8 -31.32 -36.13 21.51
CA GLU A 8 -30.96 -37.33 20.73
C GLU A 8 -30.07 -36.94 19.51
N THR A 9 -30.38 -35.86 18.81
CA THR A 9 -29.58 -35.39 17.69
C THR A 9 -28.19 -34.86 18.12
N LEU A 10 -28.11 -34.20 19.27
CA LEU A 10 -26.83 -33.78 19.87
C LEU A 10 -25.99 -34.98 20.31
N GLY A 11 -26.59 -36.00 20.93
CA GLY A 11 -25.91 -37.23 21.32
C GLY A 11 -25.38 -38.03 20.13
N GLU A 12 -26.15 -38.13 19.03
CA GLU A 12 -25.69 -38.76 17.80
C GLU A 12 -24.57 -37.98 17.12
N ALA A 13 -24.61 -36.64 17.11
CA ALA A 13 -23.56 -35.80 16.54
C ALA A 13 -22.26 -35.91 17.34
N MET A 14 -22.37 -35.96 18.70
CA MET A 14 -21.21 -36.17 19.59
C MET A 14 -20.57 -37.54 19.36
N ASN A 15 -21.36 -38.61 19.26
CA ASN A 15 -20.86 -39.96 19.00
C ASN A 15 -20.16 -40.06 17.63
N LYS A 16 -20.71 -39.44 16.57
CA LYS A 16 -20.09 -39.42 15.25
C LYS A 16 -18.77 -38.65 15.26
N THR A 17 -18.70 -37.58 16.01
CA THR A 17 -17.47 -36.76 16.15
C THR A 17 -16.41 -37.55 16.93
N GLU A 18 -16.78 -38.22 18.01
CA GLU A 18 -15.86 -39.02 18.82
C GLU A 18 -15.29 -40.22 18.02
N LEU A 19 -16.12 -40.95 17.29
CA LEU A 19 -15.67 -42.02 16.38
C LEU A 19 -14.78 -41.51 15.25
N PHE A 20 -15.03 -40.31 14.74
CA PHE A 20 -14.19 -39.69 13.74
C PHE A 20 -12.80 -39.36 14.29
N PHE A 21 -12.73 -38.82 15.50
CA PHE A 21 -11.46 -38.53 16.19
C PHE A 21 -10.67 -39.79 16.52
N GLU A 22 -11.35 -40.82 17.05
CA GLU A 22 -10.71 -42.12 17.34
C GLU A 22 -10.12 -42.75 16.04
N ARG A 23 -10.86 -42.73 14.96
CA ARG A 23 -10.44 -43.34 13.69
C ARG A 23 -9.35 -42.58 12.96
N ASN A 24 -9.36 -41.26 13.07
CA ASN A 24 -8.45 -40.37 12.33
C ASN A 24 -7.44 -39.65 13.24
N GLY A 25 -7.35 -39.96 14.52
CA GLY A 25 -6.55 -39.22 15.51
C GLY A 25 -5.07 -39.03 15.10
N ARG A 26 -4.45 -40.09 14.57
CA ARG A 26 -3.05 -40.02 14.09
C ARG A 26 -2.92 -39.03 12.92
N THR A 27 -3.78 -39.13 11.92
CA THR A 27 -3.77 -38.23 10.77
C THR A 27 -4.02 -36.78 11.18
N MET A 28 -4.98 -36.54 12.06
CA MET A 28 -5.26 -35.22 12.61
C MET A 28 -4.10 -34.66 13.41
N SER A 29 -3.41 -35.48 14.21
CA SER A 29 -2.20 -35.06 14.91
C SER A 29 -1.08 -34.63 13.97
N TYR A 30 -0.88 -35.34 12.85
CA TYR A 30 0.10 -34.94 11.84
C TYR A 30 -0.30 -33.65 11.13
N VAL A 31 -1.57 -33.47 10.78
CA VAL A 31 -2.09 -32.23 10.18
C VAL A 31 -1.92 -31.07 11.13
N PHE A 32 -2.28 -31.24 12.41
CA PHE A 32 -2.10 -30.20 13.42
C PHE A 32 -0.63 -29.84 13.63
N LEU A 33 0.26 -30.84 13.72
CA LEU A 33 1.71 -30.61 13.81
C LEU A 33 2.25 -29.87 12.58
N GLY A 34 1.79 -30.25 11.38
CA GLY A 34 2.14 -29.57 10.13
C GLY A 34 1.72 -28.10 10.12
N LEU A 35 0.52 -27.81 10.61
CA LEU A 35 0.02 -26.43 10.76
C LEU A 35 0.85 -25.62 11.78
N LEU A 36 1.24 -26.25 12.92
CA LEU A 36 2.10 -25.59 13.90
C LEU A 36 3.49 -25.27 13.33
N VAL A 37 4.10 -26.21 12.59
CA VAL A 37 5.38 -25.99 11.93
C VAL A 37 5.26 -24.86 10.90
N LEU A 38 4.20 -24.86 10.07
CA LEU A 38 3.96 -23.80 9.11
C LEU A 38 3.79 -22.43 9.80
N ALA A 39 3.00 -22.38 10.87
CA ALA A 39 2.81 -21.16 11.67
C ALA A 39 4.14 -20.66 12.27
N ALA A 40 4.97 -21.56 12.80
CA ALA A 40 6.30 -21.23 13.32
C ALA A 40 7.24 -20.69 12.24
N LEU A 41 7.23 -21.28 11.04
CA LEU A 41 8.01 -20.81 9.89
C LEU A 41 7.57 -19.41 9.44
N VAL A 42 6.25 -19.18 9.31
CA VAL A 42 5.70 -17.87 8.95
C VAL A 42 6.03 -16.82 10.00
N PHE A 43 5.86 -17.15 11.28
CA PHE A 43 6.20 -16.25 12.38
C PHE A 43 7.71 -15.94 12.42
N GLY A 44 8.55 -16.95 12.30
CA GLY A 44 10.00 -16.81 12.26
C GLY A 44 10.45 -15.93 11.08
N TYR A 45 9.95 -16.19 9.88
CA TYR A 45 10.24 -15.38 8.70
C TYR A 45 9.81 -13.92 8.90
N ARG A 46 8.60 -13.70 9.43
CA ARG A 46 8.09 -12.35 9.70
C ARG A 46 8.95 -11.61 10.74
N SER A 47 9.29 -12.27 11.84
CA SER A 47 10.01 -11.66 12.97
C SER A 47 11.50 -11.43 12.67
N LEU A 48 12.16 -12.39 12.01
CA LEU A 48 13.61 -12.35 11.81
C LEU A 48 14.03 -11.65 10.52
N ILE A 49 13.14 -11.59 9.51
CA ILE A 49 13.49 -11.04 8.20
C ILE A 49 12.64 -9.81 7.88
N LEU A 50 11.30 -9.90 7.95
CA LEU A 50 10.45 -8.80 7.48
C LEU A 50 10.47 -7.60 8.43
N GLN A 51 10.39 -7.82 9.75
CA GLN A 51 10.37 -6.72 10.71
C GLN A 51 11.69 -5.92 10.72
N PRO A 52 12.89 -6.52 10.80
CA PRO A 52 14.14 -5.76 10.76
C PRO A 52 14.32 -4.97 9.46
N ARG A 53 13.89 -5.54 8.32
CA ARG A 53 13.90 -4.83 7.04
C ARG A 53 12.96 -3.64 7.02
N ALA A 54 11.74 -3.79 7.59
CA ALA A 54 10.77 -2.70 7.67
C ALA A 54 11.26 -1.57 8.60
N THR A 55 11.90 -1.89 9.73
CA THR A 55 12.48 -0.91 10.65
C THR A 55 13.59 -0.10 9.98
N LYS A 56 14.55 -0.77 9.34
CA LYS A 56 15.63 -0.10 8.61
C LYS A 56 15.10 0.78 7.46
N ALA A 57 14.09 0.30 6.74
CA ALA A 57 13.45 1.09 5.69
C ALA A 57 12.76 2.34 6.25
N ALA A 58 12.15 2.24 7.45
CA ALA A 58 11.52 3.37 8.11
C ALA A 58 12.53 4.42 8.61
N GLU A 59 13.68 3.99 9.09
CA GLU A 59 14.78 4.88 9.46
C GLU A 59 15.33 5.63 8.24
N MET A 60 15.64 4.90 7.17
CA MET A 60 16.17 5.50 5.95
C MET A 60 15.20 6.46 5.26
N ILE A 61 13.91 6.13 5.20
CA ILE A 61 12.93 7.04 4.57
C ILE A 61 12.76 8.33 5.38
N ALA A 62 12.86 8.26 6.71
CA ALA A 62 12.74 9.44 7.57
C ALA A 62 13.85 10.47 7.29
N GLU A 63 15.06 10.03 7.00
CA GLU A 63 16.16 10.91 6.61
C GLU A 63 15.87 11.64 5.29
N ALA A 64 15.40 10.92 4.27
CA ALA A 64 15.00 11.52 3.00
C ALA A 64 13.80 12.47 3.16
N GLN A 65 12.80 12.11 4.00
CA GLN A 65 11.66 12.96 4.29
C GLN A 65 12.06 14.28 4.98
N ASN A 66 13.01 14.27 5.91
CA ASN A 66 13.49 15.49 6.55
C ASN A 66 14.03 16.53 5.54
N ARG A 67 14.69 16.07 4.47
CA ARG A 67 15.16 16.95 3.39
C ARG A 67 14.03 17.40 2.48
N PHE A 68 13.06 16.55 2.27
CA PHE A 68 11.88 16.82 1.45
C PHE A 68 10.93 17.83 2.10
N GLU A 69 10.74 17.78 3.43
CA GLU A 69 9.75 18.55 4.19
C GLU A 69 10.34 19.76 4.91
N GLY A 70 11.65 20.02 4.84
CA GLY A 70 12.33 21.12 5.52
C GLY A 70 11.88 22.52 5.06
N GLU A 71 12.28 23.57 5.78
CA GLU A 71 11.99 24.96 5.41
C GLU A 71 12.51 25.32 4.01
N ASN A 72 13.62 24.70 3.60
CA ASN A 72 14.18 24.81 2.26
C ASN A 72 14.27 23.37 1.68
N PRO A 73 13.20 22.87 1.05
CA PRO A 73 13.20 21.52 0.50
C PRO A 73 14.29 21.31 -0.57
N ASP A 74 15.13 20.32 -0.33
CA ASP A 74 16.12 19.85 -1.30
C ASP A 74 15.63 18.56 -1.96
N PHE A 75 14.88 18.72 -3.04
CA PHE A 75 14.26 17.58 -3.73
C PHE A 75 15.30 16.68 -4.42
N GLU A 76 16.43 17.22 -4.84
CA GLU A 76 17.49 16.45 -5.48
C GLU A 76 18.19 15.56 -4.46
N THR A 77 18.64 16.13 -3.34
CA THR A 77 19.26 15.33 -2.27
C THR A 77 18.28 14.42 -1.56
N ALA A 78 17.01 14.81 -1.40
CA ALA A 78 15.97 13.91 -0.90
C ALA A 78 15.77 12.70 -1.83
N LEU A 79 15.87 12.89 -3.14
CA LEU A 79 15.73 11.84 -4.14
C LEU A 79 16.93 10.91 -4.19
N LEU A 80 18.13 11.48 -4.33
CA LEU A 80 19.37 10.75 -4.65
C LEU A 80 20.16 10.34 -3.40
N GLY A 81 19.99 11.05 -2.28
CA GLY A 81 20.86 10.94 -1.12
C GLY A 81 22.16 11.72 -1.27
N ASP A 82 23.01 11.64 -0.28
CA ASP A 82 24.38 12.15 -0.25
C ASP A 82 25.28 11.21 0.57
N ASP A 83 26.55 11.63 0.81
CA ASP A 83 27.53 10.83 1.58
C ASP A 83 27.10 10.56 3.03
N ASN A 84 26.13 11.33 3.57
CA ASN A 84 25.73 11.26 4.97
C ASN A 84 24.40 10.54 5.18
N ALA A 85 23.50 10.55 4.18
CA ALA A 85 22.18 9.96 4.32
C ALA A 85 21.58 9.51 2.98
N ALA A 86 20.80 8.43 3.06
CA ALA A 86 20.13 7.82 1.93
C ALA A 86 19.02 8.71 1.35
N GLY A 87 18.83 8.66 0.03
CA GLY A 87 17.70 9.24 -0.67
C GLY A 87 16.55 8.25 -0.88
N PHE A 88 15.43 8.74 -1.43
CA PHE A 88 14.28 7.87 -1.71
C PHE A 88 14.62 6.74 -2.68
N LEU A 89 15.54 6.95 -3.65
CA LEU A 89 15.94 5.89 -4.57
C LEU A 89 16.69 4.76 -3.87
N ASP A 90 17.55 5.06 -2.89
CA ASP A 90 18.23 4.05 -2.08
C ASP A 90 17.24 3.20 -1.29
N VAL A 91 16.21 3.86 -0.69
CA VAL A 91 15.15 3.16 0.03
C VAL A 91 14.36 2.23 -0.91
N ILE A 92 14.08 2.67 -2.13
CA ILE A 92 13.37 1.87 -3.13
C ILE A 92 14.22 0.67 -3.56
N GLU A 93 15.51 0.87 -3.82
CA GLU A 93 16.43 -0.18 -4.24
C GLU A 93 16.56 -1.27 -3.17
N LYS A 94 16.86 -0.87 -1.94
CA LYS A 94 17.15 -1.80 -0.84
C LYS A 94 15.89 -2.40 -0.22
N TYR A 95 14.80 -1.63 -0.15
CA TYR A 95 13.61 -1.95 0.64
C TYR A 95 12.28 -1.74 -0.11
N GLY A 96 12.27 -1.74 -1.43
CA GLY A 96 11.09 -1.41 -2.26
C GLY A 96 9.85 -2.28 -2.06
N SER A 97 9.99 -3.45 -1.42
CA SER A 97 8.87 -4.34 -1.04
C SER A 97 8.30 -4.05 0.36
N THR A 98 8.92 -3.18 1.16
CA THR A 98 8.43 -2.78 2.48
C THR A 98 7.40 -1.64 2.36
N PRO A 99 6.60 -1.38 3.41
CA PRO A 99 5.69 -0.22 3.42
C PRO A 99 6.41 1.11 3.16
N SER A 100 7.57 1.34 3.81
CA SER A 100 8.38 2.54 3.61
C SER A 100 8.96 2.62 2.20
N GLY A 101 9.45 1.49 1.64
CA GLY A 101 9.91 1.45 0.25
C GLY A 101 8.78 1.69 -0.77
N ASN A 102 7.55 1.29 -0.45
CA ASN A 102 6.40 1.65 -1.27
C ASN A 102 6.08 3.15 -1.18
N LEU A 103 6.13 3.73 0.02
CA LEU A 103 5.92 5.17 0.23
C LEU A 103 7.04 6.00 -0.43
N ALA A 104 8.28 5.53 -0.40
CA ALA A 104 9.41 6.18 -1.08
C ALA A 104 9.18 6.33 -2.59
N LYS A 105 8.44 5.42 -3.25
CA LYS A 105 8.09 5.57 -4.67
C LYS A 105 7.19 6.78 -4.92
N HIS A 106 6.26 7.06 -4.01
CA HIS A 106 5.40 8.23 -4.08
C HIS A 106 6.22 9.52 -3.94
N TYR A 107 7.09 9.60 -2.92
CA TYR A 107 7.95 10.77 -2.71
C TYR A 107 8.96 10.96 -3.83
N ALA A 108 9.57 9.89 -4.34
CA ALA A 108 10.47 9.96 -5.50
C ALA A 108 9.75 10.53 -6.73
N GLY A 109 8.50 10.12 -6.97
CA GLY A 109 7.67 10.69 -8.03
C GLY A 109 7.43 12.19 -7.84
N ILE A 110 7.22 12.65 -6.60
CA ILE A 110 7.07 14.09 -6.31
C ILE A 110 8.40 14.83 -6.53
N CYS A 111 9.52 14.27 -6.09
CA CYS A 111 10.84 14.89 -6.32
C CYS A 111 11.10 15.08 -7.81
N TYR A 112 10.89 14.03 -8.62
CA TYR A 112 11.03 14.14 -10.08
C TYR A 112 10.09 15.19 -10.69
N LEU A 113 8.84 15.26 -10.21
CA LEU A 113 7.91 16.29 -10.67
C LEU A 113 8.40 17.70 -10.32
N ARG A 114 8.96 17.90 -9.13
CA ARG A 114 9.50 19.18 -8.66
C ARG A 114 10.76 19.60 -9.39
N THR A 115 11.56 18.64 -9.88
CA THR A 115 12.76 18.89 -10.69
C THR A 115 12.47 18.92 -12.20
N GLY A 116 11.20 18.76 -12.61
CA GLY A 116 10.78 18.86 -14.00
C GLY A 116 10.91 17.58 -14.84
N ASP A 117 11.30 16.46 -14.25
CA ASP A 117 11.39 15.17 -14.92
C ASP A 117 10.04 14.45 -14.89
N LEU A 118 9.16 14.83 -15.82
CA LEU A 118 7.78 14.28 -15.90
C LEU A 118 7.75 12.78 -16.21
N GLU A 119 8.74 12.28 -16.95
CA GLU A 119 8.80 10.86 -17.33
C GLU A 119 9.07 9.98 -16.11
N ASN A 120 10.14 10.27 -15.35
CA ASN A 120 10.44 9.54 -14.15
C ASN A 120 9.38 9.80 -13.06
N ALA A 121 8.82 11.00 -12.95
CA ALA A 121 7.71 11.27 -12.04
C ALA A 121 6.53 10.31 -12.29
N ALA A 122 6.05 10.23 -13.53
CA ALA A 122 4.97 9.31 -13.90
C ALA A 122 5.33 7.85 -13.61
N LYS A 123 6.56 7.43 -13.92
CA LYS A 123 7.06 6.08 -13.70
C LYS A 123 7.08 5.68 -12.22
N TYR A 124 7.55 6.57 -11.34
CA TYR A 124 7.64 6.26 -9.92
C TYR A 124 6.28 6.35 -9.22
N LEU A 125 5.43 7.33 -9.57
CA LEU A 125 4.05 7.40 -9.08
C LEU A 125 3.22 6.16 -9.49
N ALA A 126 3.41 5.65 -10.70
CA ALA A 126 2.72 4.43 -11.16
C ALA A 126 3.19 3.15 -10.43
N LYS A 127 4.43 3.12 -9.90
CA LYS A 127 4.96 1.99 -9.12
C LYS A 127 4.46 1.97 -7.67
N PHE A 128 3.83 3.04 -7.20
CA PHE A 128 3.26 3.12 -5.86
C PHE A 128 2.02 2.23 -5.77
N SER A 129 1.98 1.38 -4.74
CA SER A 129 0.83 0.54 -4.44
C SER A 129 -0.06 1.22 -3.41
N GLN A 130 -1.37 1.19 -3.62
CA GLN A 130 -2.34 1.83 -2.72
C GLN A 130 -2.19 1.35 -1.27
N LEU A 131 -2.29 2.29 -0.35
CA LEU A 131 -2.28 2.07 1.08
C LEU A 131 -3.72 1.87 1.59
N LYS A 132 -3.87 1.15 2.70
CA LYS A 132 -5.16 0.96 3.37
C LYS A 132 -5.29 1.91 4.55
N GLY A 133 -6.53 2.30 4.86
CA GLY A 133 -6.85 3.16 6.01
C GLY A 133 -6.73 4.65 5.71
N ILE A 134 -7.19 5.48 6.65
CA ILE A 134 -7.42 6.93 6.42
C ILE A 134 -6.17 7.70 5.99
N PRO A 135 -4.98 7.59 6.62
CA PRO A 135 -3.80 8.28 6.09
C PRO A 135 -3.46 7.80 4.67
N GLY A 136 -3.62 6.49 4.41
CA GLY A 136 -3.34 5.89 3.11
C GLY A 136 -4.27 6.38 2.01
N GLU A 137 -5.55 6.56 2.30
CA GLU A 137 -6.54 7.06 1.33
C GLU A 137 -6.16 8.45 0.81
N LEU A 138 -5.69 9.35 1.69
CA LEU A 138 -5.25 10.68 1.28
C LEU A 138 -4.01 10.62 0.38
N ILE A 139 -3.05 9.77 0.71
CA ILE A 139 -1.84 9.57 -0.12
C ILE A 139 -2.21 8.94 -1.47
N ASN A 140 -3.15 7.99 -1.49
CA ASN A 140 -3.64 7.39 -2.72
C ASN A 140 -4.29 8.44 -3.64
N ALA A 141 -5.14 9.29 -3.07
CA ALA A 141 -5.79 10.38 -3.82
C ALA A 141 -4.75 11.38 -4.34
N GLN A 142 -3.77 11.77 -3.52
CA GLN A 142 -2.68 12.63 -3.94
C GLN A 142 -1.85 12.00 -5.07
N ASN A 143 -1.53 10.71 -4.97
CA ASN A 143 -0.77 9.99 -5.99
C ASN A 143 -1.49 10.01 -7.34
N TYR A 144 -2.80 9.70 -7.36
CA TYR A 144 -3.59 9.79 -8.58
C TYR A 144 -3.71 11.23 -9.07
N GLY A 145 -3.91 12.19 -8.17
CA GLY A 145 -3.97 13.61 -8.53
C GLY A 145 -2.71 14.09 -9.25
N LEU A 146 -1.53 13.71 -8.74
CA LEU A 146 -0.23 14.03 -9.37
C LEU A 146 -0.08 13.37 -10.74
N GLN A 147 -0.54 12.11 -10.90
CA GLN A 147 -0.56 11.47 -12.23
C GLN A 147 -1.50 12.20 -13.20
N GLY A 148 -2.61 12.75 -12.70
CA GLY A 148 -3.50 13.61 -13.46
C GLY A 148 -2.83 14.92 -13.86
N ASP A 149 -2.12 15.56 -12.93
CA ASP A 149 -1.38 16.80 -13.20
C ASP A 149 -0.30 16.59 -14.28
N ILE A 150 0.44 15.49 -14.21
CA ILE A 150 1.42 15.11 -15.26
C ILE A 150 0.72 14.90 -16.61
N ALA A 151 -0.45 14.27 -16.63
CA ALA A 151 -1.19 14.07 -17.88
C ALA A 151 -1.66 15.40 -18.49
N VAL A 152 -2.03 16.38 -17.66
CA VAL A 152 -2.35 17.75 -18.12
C VAL A 152 -1.13 18.42 -18.73
N GLU A 153 0.05 18.35 -18.10
CA GLU A 153 1.31 18.88 -18.63
C GLU A 153 1.67 18.23 -19.99
N GLN A 154 1.31 16.97 -20.17
CA GLN A 154 1.48 16.24 -21.43
C GLN A 154 0.35 16.48 -22.43
N GLN A 155 -0.64 17.36 -22.12
CA GLN A 155 -1.82 17.65 -22.90
C GLN A 155 -2.71 16.41 -23.16
N ASP A 156 -2.57 15.35 -22.38
CA ASP A 156 -3.43 14.16 -22.41
C ASP A 156 -4.57 14.34 -21.41
N TYR A 157 -5.48 15.24 -21.77
CA TYR A 157 -6.61 15.61 -20.90
C TYR A 157 -7.55 14.43 -20.61
N ALA A 158 -7.74 13.54 -21.58
CA ALA A 158 -8.56 12.33 -21.39
C ALA A 158 -7.99 11.41 -20.32
N ARG A 159 -6.67 11.28 -20.24
CA ARG A 159 -5.98 10.52 -19.21
C ARG A 159 -6.02 11.28 -17.88
N ALA A 160 -5.89 12.59 -17.88
CA ALA A 160 -5.97 13.43 -16.69
C ALA A 160 -7.33 13.26 -15.99
N VAL A 161 -8.43 13.34 -16.70
CA VAL A 161 -9.79 13.11 -16.18
C VAL A 161 -9.87 11.77 -15.46
N LYS A 162 -9.42 10.68 -16.10
CA LYS A 162 -9.43 9.33 -15.51
C LYS A 162 -8.63 9.24 -14.21
N PHE A 163 -7.51 9.95 -14.11
CA PHE A 163 -6.71 9.98 -12.89
C PHE A 163 -7.37 10.79 -11.78
N TYR A 164 -7.96 11.94 -12.10
CA TYR A 164 -8.69 12.72 -11.11
C TYR A 164 -9.92 11.99 -10.58
N GLU A 165 -10.67 11.26 -11.44
CA GLU A 165 -11.76 10.39 -10.99
C GLU A 165 -11.26 9.28 -10.04
N LYS A 166 -10.08 8.68 -10.31
CA LYS A 166 -9.46 7.73 -9.40
C LYS A 166 -9.08 8.39 -8.07
N ALA A 167 -8.58 9.63 -8.10
CA ALA A 167 -8.27 10.38 -6.89
C ALA A 167 -9.52 10.64 -6.04
N VAL A 168 -10.64 11.02 -6.66
CA VAL A 168 -11.95 11.16 -5.99
C VAL A 168 -12.36 9.84 -5.32
N LYS A 169 -12.29 8.73 -6.05
CA LYS A 169 -12.67 7.40 -5.51
C LYS A 169 -11.75 6.92 -4.40
N ALA A 170 -10.46 7.33 -4.42
CA ALA A 170 -9.49 6.92 -3.42
C ALA A 170 -9.69 7.61 -2.07
N ALA A 171 -10.21 8.84 -2.06
CA ALA A 171 -10.54 9.59 -0.86
C ALA A 171 -11.83 10.41 -1.10
N ASP A 172 -12.96 9.72 -1.04
CA ASP A 172 -14.30 10.32 -1.20
C ASP A 172 -14.71 11.03 0.10
N ASN A 173 -14.24 12.25 0.25
CA ASN A 173 -14.53 13.09 1.41
C ASN A 173 -14.69 14.56 1.01
N ASN A 174 -15.24 15.37 1.91
CA ASN A 174 -15.55 16.78 1.65
C ASN A 174 -14.31 17.70 1.46
N LEU A 175 -13.10 17.19 1.72
CA LEU A 175 -11.86 17.95 1.57
C LEU A 175 -11.20 17.71 0.21
N THR A 176 -10.99 16.45 -0.16
CA THR A 176 -10.21 16.08 -1.35
C THR A 176 -11.05 15.89 -2.59
N ALA A 177 -12.25 15.29 -2.48
CA ALA A 177 -13.09 15.00 -3.63
C ALA A 177 -13.47 16.27 -4.44
N PRO A 178 -13.91 17.39 -3.84
CA PRO A 178 -14.24 18.61 -4.60
C PRO A 178 -13.06 19.17 -5.38
N MET A 179 -11.85 19.08 -4.84
CA MET A 179 -10.63 19.54 -5.50
C MET A 179 -10.35 18.73 -6.78
N TYR A 180 -10.43 17.40 -6.70
CA TYR A 180 -10.17 16.56 -7.88
C TYR A 180 -11.32 16.57 -8.87
N LEU A 181 -12.58 16.70 -8.44
CA LEU A 181 -13.71 16.93 -9.35
C LEU A 181 -13.55 18.22 -10.15
N ARG A 182 -13.13 19.31 -9.50
CA ARG A 182 -12.82 20.55 -10.19
C ARG A 182 -11.71 20.39 -11.21
N LYS A 183 -10.61 19.69 -10.86
CA LYS A 183 -9.51 19.43 -11.78
C LYS A 183 -9.96 18.58 -12.98
N ALA A 184 -10.81 17.57 -12.75
CA ALA A 184 -11.39 16.76 -13.82
C ALA A 184 -12.23 17.63 -14.78
N GLY A 185 -13.13 18.46 -14.25
CA GLY A 185 -13.96 19.36 -15.07
C GLY A 185 -13.14 20.35 -15.90
N LEU A 186 -12.03 20.89 -15.33
CA LEU A 186 -11.13 21.76 -16.10
C LEU A 186 -10.41 21.00 -17.21
N ALA A 187 -10.02 19.74 -16.99
CA ALA A 187 -9.41 18.91 -18.01
C ALA A 187 -10.42 18.53 -19.12
N GLU A 188 -11.68 18.25 -18.79
CA GLU A 188 -12.76 18.05 -19.76
C GLU A 188 -13.01 19.30 -20.61
N GLN A 189 -13.05 20.47 -19.98
CA GLN A 189 -13.20 21.74 -20.69
C GLN A 189 -12.04 21.99 -21.67
N ALA A 190 -10.79 21.67 -21.26
CA ALA A 190 -9.62 21.78 -22.12
C ALA A 190 -9.66 20.80 -23.31
N GLN A 191 -10.38 19.70 -23.18
CA GLN A 191 -10.62 18.72 -24.25
C GLN A 191 -11.68 19.17 -25.25
N GLY A 192 -12.47 20.22 -24.95
CA GLY A 192 -13.55 20.73 -25.77
C GLY A 192 -14.92 20.10 -25.51
N ASN A 193 -15.07 19.48 -24.31
CA ASN A 193 -16.33 18.90 -23.82
C ASN A 193 -17.04 19.83 -22.83
#